data_3c07c37dac0a6e7e15ba0675bd6ef034
#
_entry.id   3c07c37dac0a6e7e15ba0675bd6ef034
#
_cell.length_a   1.000
_cell.length_b   1.000
_cell.length_c   1.000
_cell.angle_alpha   90.00
_cell.angle_beta   90.00
_cell.angle_gamma   90.00
#
_symmetry.space_group_name_H-M   'P 1'
#
loop_
_entity.id
_entity.type
_entity.pdbx_description
1 polymer ?
#
loop_
_entity_poly.entity_id
_entity_poly.type
_entity_poly.pdbx_seq_one_letter_code
_entity_poly.pdbx_strand_id
1 'polypeptide(L)'
;DQLDFQTIYGSAKQNWMSTDWQKPTENIYQLLDAIIEHIPAPEVIEGDAQMLITSLDYSSYVGRIAIGRVHRGVIKENMEVALCKKDGTVVRQRIKELHTFEGMGRKKVESVASGDICALVGIEGFEIGDTIADFKNPEALPRIAIDEPTMSMTFTINDSPFFGKDGKFVTSRHIADRL
;
A
#
# COMPACT_ATOMS: atom_id res chain seq x y z
N ASP A 1 -20.87 -14.46 14.11
CA ASP A 1 -19.96 -15.43 14.71
C ASP A 1 -18.94 -15.87 13.67
N GLN A 2 -17.63 -15.90 13.98
CA GLN A 2 -16.57 -16.21 13.00
C GLN A 2 -16.67 -17.66 12.46
N LEU A 3 -17.49 -18.49 13.05
CA LEU A 3 -17.76 -19.87 12.63
C LEU A 3 -18.97 -20.01 11.69
N ASP A 4 -19.75 -18.94 11.54
CA ASP A 4 -20.93 -18.90 10.67
C ASP A 4 -20.60 -18.06 9.43
N PHE A 5 -20.19 -18.73 8.36
CA PHE A 5 -19.76 -18.09 7.11
C PHE A 5 -20.30 -18.84 5.90
N GLN A 6 -20.59 -18.10 4.84
CA GLN A 6 -21.04 -18.65 3.58
C GLN A 6 -19.93 -19.45 2.91
N THR A 7 -20.25 -20.68 2.51
CA THR A 7 -19.31 -21.55 1.79
C THR A 7 -19.68 -21.61 0.31
N ILE A 8 -18.69 -21.42 -0.56
CA ILE A 8 -18.83 -21.57 -2.01
C ILE A 8 -17.80 -22.57 -2.51
N TYR A 9 -18.25 -23.51 -3.31
CA TYR A 9 -17.46 -24.57 -3.90
C TYR A 9 -17.14 -24.25 -5.35
N GLY A 10 -15.97 -24.59 -5.85
CA GLY A 10 -15.68 -24.34 -7.24
C GLY A 10 -14.31 -24.78 -7.71
N SER A 11 -14.07 -24.55 -8.98
CA SER A 11 -12.81 -24.81 -9.65
C SER A 11 -12.38 -23.59 -10.47
N ALA A 12 -11.32 -22.92 -10.03
CA ALA A 12 -10.74 -21.81 -10.77
C ALA A 12 -10.23 -22.24 -12.16
N LYS A 13 -9.70 -23.47 -12.28
CA LYS A 13 -9.23 -24.03 -13.55
C LYS A 13 -10.37 -24.26 -14.55
N GLN A 14 -11.56 -24.65 -14.05
CA GLN A 14 -12.73 -24.92 -14.88
C GLN A 14 -13.70 -23.73 -14.95
N ASN A 15 -13.36 -22.64 -14.25
CA ASN A 15 -14.10 -21.37 -14.25
C ASN A 15 -15.55 -21.48 -13.81
N TRP A 16 -15.82 -22.25 -12.73
CA TRP A 16 -17.14 -22.35 -12.14
C TRP A 16 -17.12 -22.22 -10.61
N MET A 17 -18.17 -21.65 -10.03
CA MET A 17 -18.40 -21.51 -8.60
C MET A 17 -19.88 -21.77 -8.29
N SER A 18 -20.16 -22.51 -7.21
CA SER A 18 -21.52 -22.90 -6.82
C SER A 18 -21.67 -22.98 -5.30
N THR A 19 -22.86 -22.71 -4.81
CA THR A 19 -23.26 -22.99 -3.41
C THR A 19 -23.48 -24.47 -3.13
N ASP A 20 -23.66 -25.30 -4.18
CA ASP A 20 -23.79 -26.75 -4.09
C ASP A 20 -22.63 -27.43 -4.80
N TRP A 21 -21.81 -28.15 -4.04
CA TRP A 21 -20.61 -28.82 -4.58
C TRP A 21 -20.90 -29.90 -5.63
N GLN A 22 -22.14 -30.42 -5.63
CA GLN A 22 -22.58 -31.43 -6.60
C GLN A 22 -23.10 -30.85 -7.92
N LYS A 23 -23.35 -29.54 -7.97
CA LYS A 23 -23.94 -28.85 -9.11
C LYS A 23 -23.01 -27.76 -9.64
N PRO A 24 -21.98 -28.09 -10.46
CA PRO A 24 -21.18 -27.11 -11.11
C PRO A 24 -22.01 -26.14 -11.96
N THR A 25 -21.63 -24.87 -11.93
CA THR A 25 -22.20 -23.82 -12.78
C THR A 25 -21.33 -23.58 -14.01
N GLU A 26 -21.77 -22.74 -14.94
CA GLU A 26 -21.01 -22.42 -16.15
C GLU A 26 -20.02 -21.24 -15.95
N ASN A 27 -20.07 -20.56 -14.79
CA ASN A 27 -19.32 -19.34 -14.52
C ASN A 27 -19.06 -19.14 -13.02
N ILE A 28 -18.39 -18.03 -12.67
CA ILE A 28 -18.03 -17.65 -11.30
C ILE A 28 -19.00 -16.66 -10.65
N TYR A 29 -20.13 -16.35 -11.28
CA TYR A 29 -21.02 -15.28 -10.82
C TYR A 29 -21.56 -15.50 -9.40
N GLN A 30 -21.84 -16.72 -9.01
CA GLN A 30 -22.29 -17.00 -7.63
C GLN A 30 -21.27 -16.59 -6.56
N LEU A 31 -19.98 -16.65 -6.87
CA LEU A 31 -18.94 -16.10 -5.98
C LEU A 31 -19.01 -14.58 -5.91
N LEU A 32 -19.17 -13.92 -7.06
CA LEU A 32 -19.25 -12.45 -7.11
C LEU A 32 -20.51 -11.94 -6.42
N ASP A 33 -21.65 -12.60 -6.61
CA ASP A 33 -22.91 -12.28 -5.94
C ASP A 33 -22.76 -12.43 -4.41
N ALA A 34 -22.15 -13.52 -3.95
CA ALA A 34 -21.91 -13.76 -2.53
C ALA A 34 -20.95 -12.70 -1.92
N ILE A 35 -19.94 -12.25 -2.66
CA ILE A 35 -19.04 -11.14 -2.22
C ILE A 35 -19.87 -9.87 -2.03
N ILE A 36 -20.73 -9.52 -2.99
CA ILE A 36 -21.57 -8.31 -2.91
C ILE A 36 -22.56 -8.40 -1.74
N GLU A 37 -23.12 -9.58 -1.48
CA GLU A 37 -24.11 -9.78 -0.43
C GLU A 37 -23.52 -9.81 0.99
N HIS A 38 -22.35 -10.45 1.17
CA HIS A 38 -21.82 -10.76 2.50
C HIS A 38 -20.65 -9.87 2.92
N ILE A 39 -19.96 -9.19 1.99
CA ILE A 39 -18.83 -8.32 2.33
C ILE A 39 -19.29 -6.86 2.30
N PRO A 40 -19.29 -6.18 3.46
CA PRO A 40 -19.68 -4.78 3.50
C PRO A 40 -18.71 -3.89 2.71
N ALA A 41 -19.25 -2.87 2.07
CA ALA A 41 -18.44 -1.84 1.44
C ALA A 41 -17.58 -1.11 2.48
N PRO A 42 -16.42 -0.55 2.09
CA PRO A 42 -15.61 0.27 2.98
C PRO A 42 -16.41 1.44 3.55
N GLU A 43 -16.26 1.69 4.85
CA GLU A 43 -16.84 2.87 5.47
C GLU A 43 -16.22 4.14 4.90
N VAL A 44 -17.06 5.10 4.51
CA VAL A 44 -16.64 6.42 4.09
C VAL A 44 -16.76 7.35 5.28
N ILE A 45 -15.63 7.82 5.81
CA ILE A 45 -15.56 8.72 6.94
C ILE A 45 -15.21 10.12 6.44
N GLU A 46 -16.12 11.09 6.66
CA GLU A 46 -15.89 12.49 6.31
C GLU A 46 -14.98 13.18 7.33
N GLY A 47 -14.28 14.23 6.91
CA GLY A 47 -13.43 15.05 7.75
C GLY A 47 -12.07 15.35 7.15
N ASP A 48 -11.12 15.75 7.98
CA ASP A 48 -9.76 16.07 7.58
C ASP A 48 -9.05 14.82 7.05
N ALA A 49 -8.27 14.99 5.99
CA ALA A 49 -7.59 13.89 5.31
C ALA A 49 -6.68 13.11 6.27
N GLN A 50 -6.79 11.77 6.24
CA GLN A 50 -5.99 10.89 7.08
C GLN A 50 -5.76 9.55 6.39
N MET A 51 -4.50 9.11 6.32
CA MET A 51 -4.10 7.86 5.67
C MET A 51 -2.97 7.20 6.46
N LEU A 52 -3.09 5.91 6.73
CA LEU A 52 -2.02 5.12 7.31
C LEU A 52 -1.16 4.51 6.19
N ILE A 53 0.16 4.69 6.27
CA ILE A 53 1.11 4.05 5.35
C ILE A 53 1.29 2.60 5.78
N THR A 54 0.85 1.68 4.94
CA THR A 54 0.88 0.24 5.22
C THR A 54 1.89 -0.52 4.37
N SER A 55 2.31 0.07 3.26
CA SER A 55 3.28 -0.55 2.34
C SER A 55 4.16 0.51 1.69
N LEU A 56 5.28 0.06 1.17
CA LEU A 56 6.27 0.88 0.49
C LEU A 56 6.61 0.24 -0.85
N ASP A 57 6.71 1.06 -1.88
CA ASP A 57 7.23 0.67 -3.17
C ASP A 57 8.31 1.65 -3.63
N TYR A 58 9.07 1.26 -4.64
CA TYR A 58 10.17 2.05 -5.16
C TYR A 58 10.16 2.09 -6.69
N SER A 59 10.38 3.27 -7.23
CA SER A 59 10.61 3.47 -8.65
C SER A 59 11.92 4.23 -8.88
N SER A 60 12.71 3.80 -9.85
CA SER A 60 13.96 4.50 -10.22
C SER A 60 13.74 5.94 -10.71
N TYR A 61 12.52 6.31 -11.09
CA TYR A 61 12.17 7.63 -11.61
C TYR A 61 11.66 8.59 -10.53
N VAL A 62 10.85 8.09 -9.60
CA VAL A 62 10.16 8.93 -8.60
C VAL A 62 10.61 8.64 -7.17
N GLY A 63 11.47 7.64 -6.98
CA GLY A 63 11.95 7.23 -5.66
C GLY A 63 10.93 6.40 -4.88
N ARG A 64 10.88 6.60 -3.56
CA ARG A 64 9.98 5.87 -2.66
C ARG A 64 8.54 6.32 -2.83
N ILE A 65 7.64 5.35 -2.81
CA ILE A 65 6.20 5.52 -3.00
C ILE A 65 5.50 5.00 -1.75
N ALA A 66 4.74 5.86 -1.07
CA ALA A 66 3.97 5.49 0.09
C ALA A 66 2.61 4.93 -0.34
N ILE A 67 2.27 3.72 0.12
CA ILE A 67 1.00 3.07 -0.20
C ILE A 67 0.22 2.88 1.09
N GLY A 68 -1.08 3.19 1.05
CA GLY A 68 -1.96 3.02 2.19
C GLY A 68 -3.43 3.21 1.86
N ARG A 69 -4.27 2.95 2.85
CA ARG A 69 -5.70 3.21 2.76
C ARG A 69 -6.02 4.59 3.33
N VAL A 70 -6.82 5.36 2.62
CA VAL A 70 -7.39 6.61 3.12
C VAL A 70 -8.41 6.24 4.19
N HIS A 71 -8.12 6.60 5.44
CA HIS A 71 -8.98 6.31 6.58
C HIS A 71 -10.14 7.29 6.67
N ARG A 72 -9.85 8.58 6.48
CA ARG A 72 -10.83 9.67 6.60
C ARG A 72 -10.56 10.74 5.55
N GLY A 73 -11.63 11.41 5.11
CA GLY A 73 -11.58 12.56 4.22
C GLY A 73 -11.14 12.23 2.79
N VAL A 74 -10.52 13.21 2.15
CA VAL A 74 -10.10 13.11 0.74
C VAL A 74 -8.67 13.60 0.58
N ILE A 75 -7.82 12.77 -0.02
CA ILE A 75 -6.46 13.14 -0.41
C ILE A 75 -6.48 13.63 -1.85
N LYS A 76 -5.75 14.70 -2.13
CA LYS A 76 -5.67 15.31 -3.48
C LYS A 76 -4.23 15.41 -3.96
N GLU A 77 -4.06 15.37 -5.28
CA GLU A 77 -2.78 15.70 -5.89
C GLU A 77 -2.36 17.15 -5.54
N ASN A 78 -1.07 17.39 -5.37
CA ASN A 78 -0.49 18.66 -4.95
C ASN A 78 -0.92 19.20 -3.57
N MET A 79 -1.65 18.39 -2.77
CA MET A 79 -2.07 18.75 -1.41
C MET A 79 -0.85 18.84 -0.48
N GLU A 80 -0.85 19.84 0.40
CA GLU A 80 0.06 19.92 1.54
C GLU A 80 -0.47 19.04 2.68
N VAL A 81 0.39 18.20 3.20
CA VAL A 81 0.06 17.21 4.22
C VAL A 81 1.09 17.22 5.34
N ALA A 82 0.72 16.69 6.46
CA ALA A 82 1.57 16.42 7.61
C ALA A 82 1.94 14.93 7.62
N LEU A 83 3.23 14.63 7.62
CA LEU A 83 3.74 13.30 7.92
C LEU A 83 3.95 13.17 9.43
N CYS A 84 3.12 12.39 10.10
CA CYS A 84 3.23 12.09 11.52
C CYS A 84 4.07 10.84 11.72
N LYS A 85 5.26 10.99 12.30
CA LYS A 85 6.24 9.92 12.50
C LYS A 85 6.10 9.20 13.84
N LYS A 86 6.80 8.07 13.97
CA LYS A 86 6.85 7.23 15.19
C LYS A 86 7.29 7.99 16.44
N ASP A 87 8.24 8.89 16.30
CA ASP A 87 8.81 9.69 17.39
C ASP A 87 7.93 10.88 17.82
N GLY A 88 6.74 11.03 17.22
CA GLY A 88 5.85 12.17 17.42
C GLY A 88 6.22 13.39 16.58
N THR A 89 7.27 13.32 15.76
CA THR A 89 7.65 14.40 14.86
C THR A 89 6.61 14.55 13.75
N VAL A 90 6.21 15.79 13.49
CA VAL A 90 5.31 16.14 12.38
C VAL A 90 6.08 16.94 11.35
N VAL A 91 6.17 16.41 10.14
CA VAL A 91 6.91 17.02 9.04
C VAL A 91 5.95 17.46 7.94
N ARG A 92 6.01 18.73 7.54
CA ARG A 92 5.25 19.23 6.39
C ARG A 92 5.80 18.64 5.11
N GLN A 93 4.91 18.07 4.31
CA GLN A 93 5.23 17.45 3.02
C GLN A 93 4.21 17.90 1.96
N ARG A 94 4.51 17.61 0.70
CA ARG A 94 3.60 17.88 -0.40
C ARG A 94 3.52 16.66 -1.31
N ILE A 95 2.30 16.21 -1.57
CA ILE A 95 2.02 15.16 -2.53
C ILE A 95 2.31 15.69 -3.94
N LYS A 96 3.22 15.08 -4.67
CA LYS A 96 3.52 15.44 -6.07
C LYS A 96 2.56 14.75 -7.04
N GLU A 97 2.35 13.45 -6.83
CA GLU A 97 1.43 12.66 -7.64
C GLU A 97 0.63 11.71 -6.76
N LEU A 98 -0.60 11.48 -7.18
CA LEU A 98 -1.55 10.60 -6.52
C LEU A 98 -2.02 9.53 -7.49
N HIS A 99 -1.95 8.26 -7.09
CA HIS A 99 -2.33 7.13 -7.92
C HIS A 99 -3.30 6.22 -7.19
N THR A 100 -4.24 5.62 -7.93
CA THR A 100 -5.05 4.48 -7.49
C THR A 100 -4.59 3.21 -8.20
N PHE A 101 -5.10 2.07 -7.74
CA PHE A 101 -4.84 0.77 -8.34
C PHE A 101 -6.01 0.39 -9.25
N GLU A 102 -5.72 0.08 -10.50
CA GLU A 102 -6.69 -0.37 -11.50
C GLU A 102 -6.15 -1.63 -12.17
N GLY A 103 -6.78 -2.78 -11.90
CA GLY A 103 -6.27 -4.08 -12.32
C GLY A 103 -4.86 -4.34 -11.76
N MET A 104 -3.92 -4.66 -12.63
CA MET A 104 -2.51 -4.92 -12.28
C MET A 104 -1.63 -3.66 -12.28
N GLY A 105 -2.19 -2.51 -12.62
CA GLY A 105 -1.45 -1.26 -12.79
C GLY A 105 -1.88 -0.16 -11.81
N ARG A 106 -1.25 1.00 -11.99
CA ARG A 106 -1.59 2.23 -11.28
C ARG A 106 -2.08 3.26 -12.28
N LYS A 107 -3.07 4.03 -11.85
CA LYS A 107 -3.63 5.13 -12.61
C LYS A 107 -3.50 6.42 -11.82
N LYS A 108 -2.94 7.44 -12.44
CA LYS A 108 -2.88 8.78 -11.85
C LYS A 108 -4.29 9.37 -11.75
N VAL A 109 -4.60 9.95 -10.58
CA VAL A 109 -5.90 10.56 -10.26
C VAL A 109 -5.72 11.89 -9.54
N GLU A 110 -6.72 12.74 -9.59
CA GLU A 110 -6.70 14.04 -8.91
C GLU A 110 -7.06 13.95 -7.43
N SER A 111 -7.89 12.98 -7.05
CA SER A 111 -8.33 12.79 -5.66
C SER A 111 -8.68 11.34 -5.36
N VAL A 112 -8.53 10.96 -4.09
CA VAL A 112 -8.92 9.65 -3.54
C VAL A 112 -9.66 9.87 -2.23
N ALA A 113 -10.82 9.25 -2.10
CA ALA A 113 -11.69 9.36 -0.93
C ALA A 113 -11.39 8.30 0.14
N SER A 114 -11.93 8.53 1.33
CA SER A 114 -11.93 7.55 2.43
C SER A 114 -12.46 6.19 1.96
N GLY A 115 -11.81 5.13 2.41
CA GLY A 115 -12.09 3.74 2.05
C GLY A 115 -11.20 3.17 0.95
N ASP A 116 -10.70 3.99 0.06
CA ASP A 116 -9.87 3.58 -1.07
C ASP A 116 -8.38 3.46 -0.70
N ILE A 117 -7.65 2.68 -1.50
CA ILE A 117 -6.20 2.53 -1.41
C ILE A 117 -5.54 3.41 -2.46
N CYS A 118 -4.53 4.15 -2.03
CA CYS A 118 -3.77 5.00 -2.94
C CYS A 118 -2.26 4.88 -2.75
N ALA A 119 -1.53 5.35 -3.76
CA ALA A 119 -0.09 5.46 -3.75
C ALA A 119 0.31 6.93 -3.91
N LEU A 120 1.13 7.43 -2.98
CA LEU A 120 1.60 8.81 -2.91
C LEU A 120 3.05 8.91 -3.34
N VAL A 121 3.32 9.81 -4.27
CA VAL A 121 4.66 10.16 -4.74
C VAL A 121 5.04 11.55 -4.21
N GLY A 122 6.29 11.73 -3.82
CA GLY A 122 6.83 13.01 -3.36
C GLY A 122 6.87 13.17 -1.84
N ILE A 123 6.49 12.15 -1.10
CA ILE A 123 6.68 12.07 0.35
C ILE A 123 8.05 11.46 0.63
N GLU A 124 8.82 12.08 1.51
CA GLU A 124 10.18 11.64 1.83
C GLU A 124 10.33 11.27 3.31
N GLY A 125 11.25 10.36 3.60
CA GLY A 125 11.61 9.99 4.97
C GLY A 125 10.47 9.37 5.78
N PHE A 126 9.47 8.76 5.12
CA PHE A 126 8.39 8.01 5.77
C PHE A 126 8.78 6.56 6.01
N GLU A 127 8.11 5.95 6.97
CA GLU A 127 8.18 4.53 7.29
C GLU A 127 6.79 3.91 7.28
N ILE A 128 6.73 2.57 7.21
CA ILE A 128 5.48 1.84 7.37
C ILE A 128 4.94 2.08 8.79
N GLY A 129 3.65 2.40 8.89
CA GLY A 129 2.99 2.77 10.12
C GLY A 129 2.97 4.27 10.42
N ASP A 130 3.65 5.11 9.62
CA ASP A 130 3.50 6.56 9.71
C ASP A 130 2.14 6.99 9.12
N THR A 131 1.64 8.12 9.58
CA THR A 131 0.35 8.67 9.14
C THR A 131 0.56 9.90 8.28
N ILE A 132 -0.11 9.93 7.15
CA ILE A 132 -0.33 11.16 6.38
C ILE A 132 -1.63 11.79 6.87
N ALA A 133 -1.56 13.02 7.35
CA ALA A 133 -2.71 13.75 7.88
C ALA A 133 -2.86 15.11 7.21
N ASP A 134 -4.00 15.77 7.45
CA ASP A 134 -4.17 17.16 7.06
C ASP A 134 -3.12 18.04 7.74
N PHE A 135 -2.58 19.01 7.00
CA PHE A 135 -1.52 19.87 7.53
C PHE A 135 -1.99 20.79 8.65
N LYS A 136 -3.25 21.24 8.62
CA LYS A 136 -3.80 22.18 9.61
C LYS A 136 -4.16 21.49 10.92
N ASN A 137 -4.57 20.23 10.83
CA ASN A 137 -4.98 19.42 11.97
C ASN A 137 -4.34 18.03 11.91
N PRO A 138 -3.02 17.92 12.17
CA PRO A 138 -2.29 16.67 12.09
C PRO A 138 -2.72 15.73 13.21
N GLU A 139 -3.36 14.62 12.84
CA GLU A 139 -3.81 13.58 13.76
C GLU A 139 -3.25 12.23 13.30
N ALA A 140 -2.40 11.62 14.12
CA ALA A 140 -1.80 10.33 13.85
C ALA A 140 -2.78 9.18 14.13
N LEU A 141 -2.84 8.20 13.23
CA LEU A 141 -3.55 6.95 13.44
C LEU A 141 -2.76 6.01 14.36
N PRO A 142 -3.45 5.06 15.03
CA PRO A 142 -2.78 3.99 15.75
C PRO A 142 -1.78 3.28 14.83
N ARG A 143 -0.53 3.22 15.28
CA ARG A 143 0.55 2.67 14.48
C ARG A 143 0.46 1.16 14.41
N ILE A 144 0.78 0.60 13.25
CA ILE A 144 1.00 -0.84 13.10
C ILE A 144 2.32 -1.19 13.80
N ALA A 145 2.26 -2.08 14.78
CA ALA A 145 3.45 -2.62 15.42
C ALA A 145 4.16 -3.55 14.41
N ILE A 146 5.39 -3.21 14.08
CA ILE A 146 6.28 -4.05 13.27
C ILE A 146 7.33 -4.58 14.23
N ASP A 147 7.51 -5.89 14.25
CA ASP A 147 8.54 -6.52 15.05
C ASP A 147 9.93 -6.05 14.61
N GLU A 148 10.82 -5.87 15.57
CA GLU A 148 12.19 -5.50 15.28
C GLU A 148 12.89 -6.63 14.50
N PRO A 149 13.77 -6.28 13.54
CA PRO A 149 14.49 -7.30 12.79
C PRO A 149 15.37 -8.13 13.70
N THR A 150 15.26 -9.44 13.59
CA THR A 150 16.01 -10.41 14.41
C THR A 150 17.39 -10.76 13.85
N MET A 151 17.67 -10.35 12.60
CA MET A 151 18.93 -10.60 11.91
C MET A 151 19.49 -9.33 11.29
N SER A 152 20.79 -9.19 11.29
CA SER A 152 21.51 -8.16 10.56
C SER A 152 22.34 -8.78 9.43
N MET A 153 22.48 -8.04 8.32
CA MET A 153 23.28 -8.45 7.18
C MET A 153 24.21 -7.29 6.78
N THR A 154 25.46 -7.63 6.53
CA THR A 154 26.45 -6.63 6.05
C THR A 154 26.56 -6.74 4.53
N PHE A 155 26.31 -5.63 3.82
CA PHE A 155 26.54 -5.54 2.39
C PHE A 155 27.90 -4.88 2.13
N THR A 156 28.77 -5.60 1.46
CA THR A 156 30.10 -5.11 1.08
C THR A 156 30.24 -5.10 -0.44
N ILE A 157 31.20 -4.33 -0.93
CA ILE A 157 31.57 -4.41 -2.35
C ILE A 157 32.16 -5.78 -2.66
N ASN A 158 31.99 -6.20 -3.91
CA ASN A 158 32.63 -7.44 -4.38
C ASN A 158 34.14 -7.17 -4.55
N ASP A 159 34.97 -7.80 -3.74
CA ASP A 159 36.42 -7.73 -3.75
C ASP A 159 37.09 -8.87 -4.55
N SER A 160 36.29 -9.66 -5.24
CA SER A 160 36.79 -10.74 -6.10
C SER A 160 37.52 -10.21 -7.34
N PRO A 161 38.35 -11.06 -8.02
CA PRO A 161 39.00 -10.71 -9.28
C PRO A 161 38.02 -10.35 -10.43
N PHE A 162 36.74 -10.61 -10.26
CA PHE A 162 35.69 -10.28 -11.22
C PHE A 162 34.99 -8.94 -10.92
N PHE A 163 35.44 -8.19 -9.93
CA PHE A 163 34.92 -6.88 -9.62
C PHE A 163 34.87 -5.97 -10.87
N GLY A 164 33.70 -5.41 -11.16
CA GLY A 164 33.47 -4.52 -12.30
C GLY A 164 33.34 -5.20 -13.66
N LYS A 165 33.50 -6.53 -13.76
CA LYS A 165 33.24 -7.28 -15.01
C LYS A 165 31.76 -7.58 -15.19
N ASP A 166 31.05 -7.89 -14.09
CA ASP A 166 29.64 -8.14 -14.06
C ASP A 166 28.92 -7.04 -13.25
N GLY A 167 28.09 -6.26 -13.94
CA GLY A 167 27.32 -5.20 -13.33
C GLY A 167 27.99 -3.82 -13.32
N LYS A 168 27.15 -2.78 -13.27
CA LYS A 168 27.58 -1.36 -13.30
C LYS A 168 27.57 -0.70 -11.91
N PHE A 169 26.85 -1.27 -10.94
CA PHE A 169 26.62 -0.68 -9.63
C PHE A 169 27.44 -1.42 -8.56
N VAL A 170 28.72 -1.18 -8.54
CA VAL A 170 29.70 -2.00 -7.78
C VAL A 170 30.34 -1.27 -6.58
N THR A 171 30.03 0.01 -6.37
CA THR A 171 30.60 0.80 -5.28
C THR A 171 29.73 0.77 -4.03
N SER A 172 30.31 1.01 -2.85
CA SER A 172 29.58 1.14 -1.59
C SER A 172 28.47 2.20 -1.64
N ARG A 173 28.69 3.28 -2.37
CA ARG A 173 27.69 4.33 -2.60
C ARG A 173 26.48 3.78 -3.36
N HIS A 174 26.71 3.01 -4.43
CA HIS A 174 25.61 2.39 -5.19
C HIS A 174 24.80 1.40 -4.35
N ILE A 175 25.47 0.69 -3.42
CA ILE A 175 24.80 -0.22 -2.49
C ILE A 175 23.93 0.59 -1.53
N ALA A 176 24.49 1.65 -0.92
CA ALA A 176 23.77 2.52 0.02
C ALA A 176 22.57 3.25 -0.62
N ASP A 177 22.71 3.69 -1.88
CA ASP A 177 21.63 4.37 -2.61
C ASP A 177 20.47 3.41 -2.96
N ARG A 178 20.69 2.09 -2.91
CA ARG A 178 19.68 1.07 -3.22
C ARG A 178 19.04 0.44 -1.99
N LEU A 179 19.68 0.46 -0.85
CA LEU A 179 19.18 -0.05 0.43
C LEU A 179 18.28 0.98 1.13
#